data_df27ceba73058f52030b5b6a752fb0d9
#
_entry.id   df27ceba73058f52030b5b6a752fb0d9
#
_cell.length_a   1.000
_cell.length_b   1.000
_cell.length_c   1.000
_cell.angle_alpha   90.00
_cell.angle_beta   90.00
_cell.angle_gamma   90.00
#
_symmetry.space_group_name_H-M   'P 1'
#
loop_
_entity.id
_entity.type
_entity.pdbx_description
1 polymer ?
#
loop_
_entity_poly.entity_id
_entity_poly.type
_entity_poly.pdbx_seq_one_letter_code
_entity_poly.pdbx_strand_id
1 'polypeptide(L)'
;KNNENKFEVIPSTNFKNPFKKIFHQYIMRQDPYSTEAVYNLLKKFKNQVHLIKGNSNQILKKMDMSKIDFVFLDGGHEYNTVVNDLNSCADVLKFNGSILCDDYNLGSAPGVKKAIDEFVKTNNFKCKIICEDRFALIEN
;
A
#
# COMPACT_ATOMS: atom_id res chain seq x y z
N LYS A 1 15.16 2.30 25.22
CA LYS A 1 15.48 3.51 24.40
C LYS A 1 14.67 3.37 23.14
N ASN A 2 13.66 4.21 23.04
CA ASN A 2 12.58 4.18 22.08
C ASN A 2 13.13 4.38 20.66
N ASN A 3 13.12 3.33 19.85
CA ASN A 3 13.05 3.48 18.40
C ASN A 3 11.58 3.78 18.07
N GLU A 4 11.20 5.03 18.23
CA GLU A 4 9.96 5.54 17.68
C GLU A 4 10.01 5.33 16.17
N ASN A 5 9.02 4.60 15.68
CA ASN A 5 8.79 4.32 14.29
C ASN A 5 8.93 5.61 13.47
N LYS A 6 10.07 5.79 12.82
CA LYS A 6 10.18 6.76 11.76
C LYS A 6 9.20 6.28 10.68
N PHE A 7 8.13 7.04 10.50
CA PHE A 7 7.30 6.88 9.33
C PHE A 7 8.21 6.99 8.12
N GLU A 8 8.25 5.98 7.30
CA GLU A 8 8.82 6.08 5.98
C GLU A 8 7.92 7.04 5.20
N VAL A 9 8.27 8.32 5.25
CA VAL A 9 7.74 9.27 4.30
C VAL A 9 8.51 8.98 3.03
N ILE A 10 7.95 8.14 2.16
CA ILE A 10 8.46 8.00 0.81
C ILE A 10 8.40 9.42 0.25
N PRO A 11 9.54 10.05 -0.07
CA PRO A 11 9.54 11.32 -0.75
C PRO A 11 9.10 11.06 -2.18
N SER A 12 7.80 10.77 -2.33
CA SER A 12 7.19 10.71 -3.61
C SER A 12 7.43 12.06 -4.24
N THR A 13 8.19 12.08 -5.28
CA THR A 13 8.51 13.25 -6.06
C THR A 13 9.06 14.42 -5.23
N ASN A 14 10.29 14.31 -4.77
CA ASN A 14 11.13 15.48 -4.68
C ASN A 14 11.08 16.09 -6.08
N PHE A 15 10.16 17.03 -6.31
CA PHE A 15 10.27 17.90 -7.47
C PHE A 15 11.61 18.62 -7.31
N LYS A 16 12.68 18.03 -7.86
CA LYS A 16 14.01 18.67 -7.88
C LYS A 16 13.94 20.07 -8.51
N ASN A 17 12.81 20.35 -9.18
CA ASN A 17 12.52 21.63 -9.81
C ASN A 17 11.35 22.30 -9.05
N PRO A 18 11.61 23.39 -8.29
CA PRO A 18 10.59 24.13 -7.57
C PRO A 18 9.48 24.70 -8.48
N PHE A 19 9.79 24.96 -9.74
CA PHE A 19 8.79 25.45 -10.71
C PHE A 19 7.75 24.37 -11.04
N LYS A 20 8.12 23.08 -11.09
CA LYS A 20 7.13 21.99 -11.25
C LYS A 20 6.17 21.93 -10.06
N LYS A 21 6.67 22.12 -8.84
CA LYS A 21 5.83 22.13 -7.64
C LYS A 21 4.82 23.28 -7.71
N ILE A 22 5.28 24.49 -8.03
CA ILE A 22 4.44 25.69 -8.18
C ILE A 22 3.40 25.47 -9.30
N PHE A 23 3.81 24.95 -10.44
CA PHE A 23 2.92 24.66 -11.56
C PHE A 23 1.79 23.69 -11.15
N HIS A 24 2.11 22.57 -10.49
CA HIS A 24 1.11 21.63 -10.03
C HIS A 24 0.19 22.20 -8.94
N GLN A 25 0.74 22.93 -7.96
CA GLN A 25 -0.05 23.47 -6.86
C GLN A 25 -0.96 24.65 -7.27
N TYR A 26 -0.45 25.58 -8.11
CA TYR A 26 -1.15 26.83 -8.39
C TYR A 26 -1.85 26.87 -9.76
N ILE A 27 -1.29 26.23 -10.79
CA ILE A 27 -1.88 26.24 -12.13
C ILE A 27 -2.79 25.06 -12.33
N MET A 28 -2.32 23.85 -12.00
CA MET A 28 -3.13 22.64 -12.11
C MET A 28 -4.12 22.48 -10.95
N ARG A 29 -3.96 23.26 -9.87
CA ARG A 29 -4.73 23.16 -8.61
C ARG A 29 -4.82 21.73 -8.09
N GLN A 30 -3.79 20.93 -8.37
CA GLN A 30 -3.65 19.54 -7.96
C GLN A 30 -2.45 19.47 -7.04
N ASP A 31 -2.70 19.37 -5.73
CA ASP A 31 -1.69 18.87 -4.81
C ASP A 31 -1.85 17.35 -4.77
N PRO A 32 -0.97 16.58 -5.44
CA PRO A 32 -1.07 15.12 -5.46
C PRO A 32 -0.91 14.48 -4.08
N TYR A 33 -0.49 15.26 -3.08
CA TYR A 33 -0.35 14.83 -1.67
C TYR A 33 -1.50 15.28 -0.79
N SER A 34 -2.43 16.03 -1.33
CA SER A 34 -3.56 16.53 -0.56
C SER A 34 -4.61 15.43 -0.38
N THR A 35 -4.82 15.01 0.85
CA THR A 35 -5.95 14.15 1.23
C THR A 35 -7.28 14.75 0.78
N GLU A 36 -7.38 16.10 0.78
CA GLU A 36 -8.55 16.82 0.31
C GLU A 36 -8.76 16.66 -1.20
N ALA A 37 -7.70 16.69 -2.01
CA ALA A 37 -7.78 16.45 -3.45
C ALA A 37 -8.31 15.04 -3.75
N VAL A 38 -7.81 14.02 -3.04
CA VAL A 38 -8.29 12.65 -3.14
C VAL A 38 -9.76 12.54 -2.72
N TYR A 39 -10.13 13.16 -1.60
CA TYR A 39 -11.51 13.20 -1.13
C TYR A 39 -12.45 13.83 -2.17
N ASN A 40 -12.06 14.97 -2.74
CA ASN A 40 -12.85 15.67 -3.75
C ASN A 40 -13.01 14.85 -5.04
N LEU A 41 -11.97 14.13 -5.45
CA LEU A 41 -12.03 13.22 -6.59
C LEU A 41 -13.02 12.08 -6.35
N LEU A 42 -13.02 11.51 -5.15
CA LEU A 42 -13.84 10.35 -4.78
C LEU A 42 -15.22 10.72 -4.24
N LYS A 43 -15.53 12.00 -4.07
CA LYS A 43 -16.78 12.50 -3.46
C LYS A 43 -18.04 11.91 -4.10
N LYS A 44 -18.04 11.69 -5.41
CA LYS A 44 -19.17 11.08 -6.10
C LYS A 44 -19.41 9.60 -5.73
N PHE A 45 -18.41 8.95 -5.15
CA PHE A 45 -18.45 7.56 -4.71
C PHE A 45 -18.51 7.41 -3.19
N LYS A 46 -18.91 8.46 -2.46
CA LYS A 46 -18.87 8.52 -0.98
C LYS A 46 -19.56 7.35 -0.26
N ASN A 47 -20.52 6.71 -0.91
CA ASN A 47 -21.26 5.56 -0.36
C ASN A 47 -20.52 4.23 -0.59
N GLN A 48 -19.51 4.20 -1.45
CA GLN A 48 -18.75 3.00 -1.80
C GLN A 48 -17.28 3.07 -1.37
N VAL A 49 -16.77 4.30 -1.09
CA VAL A 49 -15.36 4.53 -0.76
C VAL A 49 -15.22 5.15 0.61
N HIS A 50 -14.45 4.50 1.47
CA HIS A 50 -14.09 5.00 2.79
C HIS A 50 -12.59 5.30 2.83
N LEU A 51 -12.23 6.58 2.99
CA LEU A 51 -10.84 7.00 3.12
C LEU A 51 -10.44 7.00 4.61
N ILE A 52 -9.45 6.20 4.94
CA ILE A 52 -8.92 6.10 6.30
C ILE A 52 -7.45 6.52 6.27
N LYS A 53 -7.15 7.63 6.94
CA LYS A 53 -5.79 8.15 7.04
C LYS A 53 -5.09 7.62 8.28
N GLY A 54 -3.90 7.05 8.11
CA GLY A 54 -3.05 6.67 9.24
C GLY A 54 -2.00 5.63 8.88
N ASN A 55 -1.34 5.11 9.91
CA ASN A 55 -0.35 4.06 9.76
C ASN A 55 -1.06 2.72 9.65
N SER A 56 -0.84 1.98 8.54
CA SER A 56 -1.44 0.67 8.27
C SER A 56 -1.21 -0.31 9.42
N ASN A 57 0.01 -0.39 9.97
CA ASN A 57 0.37 -1.26 11.08
C ASN A 57 -0.49 -1.07 12.35
N GLN A 58 -1.09 0.11 12.51
CA GLN A 58 -1.93 0.43 13.67
C GLN A 58 -3.42 0.34 13.33
N ILE A 59 -3.78 0.75 12.12
CA ILE A 59 -5.17 0.88 11.68
C ILE A 59 -5.73 -0.47 11.30
N LEU A 60 -5.06 -1.24 10.46
CA LEU A 60 -5.53 -2.53 9.98
C LEU A 60 -5.86 -3.49 11.13
N LYS A 61 -5.02 -3.51 12.17
CA LYS A 61 -5.25 -4.34 13.37
C LYS A 61 -6.47 -3.96 14.20
N LYS A 62 -6.99 -2.74 14.03
CA LYS A 62 -8.12 -2.21 14.81
C LYS A 62 -9.42 -2.14 14.01
N MET A 63 -9.31 -2.32 12.69
CA MET A 63 -10.49 -2.29 11.85
C MET A 63 -11.26 -3.59 12.01
N ASP A 64 -12.54 -3.44 12.34
CA ASP A 64 -13.50 -4.53 12.21
C ASP A 64 -13.84 -4.68 10.73
N MET A 65 -12.96 -5.39 10.02
CA MET A 65 -13.14 -5.69 8.61
C MET A 65 -13.83 -7.04 8.49
N SER A 66 -15.05 -7.04 7.96
CA SER A 66 -15.65 -8.26 7.46
C SER A 66 -14.75 -8.88 6.38
N LYS A 67 -14.86 -10.18 6.17
CA LYS A 67 -14.06 -10.90 5.16
C LYS A 67 -14.05 -10.18 3.80
N ILE A 68 -12.85 -9.92 3.27
CA ILE A 68 -12.58 -9.18 2.03
C ILE A 68 -12.30 -10.14 0.88
N ASP A 69 -12.78 -9.80 -0.31
CA ASP A 69 -12.54 -10.59 -1.51
C ASP A 69 -11.19 -10.27 -2.18
N PHE A 70 -10.79 -8.99 -2.12
CA PHE A 70 -9.60 -8.51 -2.81
C PHE A 70 -8.91 -7.38 -2.03
N VAL A 71 -7.59 -7.44 -1.98
CA VAL A 71 -6.73 -6.39 -1.43
C VAL A 71 -5.73 -5.95 -2.49
N PHE A 72 -5.58 -4.64 -2.71
CA PHE A 72 -4.45 -4.08 -3.43
C PHE A 72 -3.49 -3.47 -2.40
N LEU A 73 -2.30 -4.03 -2.29
CA LEU A 73 -1.27 -3.61 -1.34
C LEU A 73 -0.18 -2.84 -2.08
N ASP A 74 -0.22 -1.53 -1.94
CA ASP A 74 0.73 -0.56 -2.48
C ASP A 74 1.12 0.41 -1.35
N GLY A 75 1.88 -0.11 -0.40
CA GLY A 75 2.22 0.56 0.85
C GLY A 75 3.69 0.88 1.01
N GLY A 76 4.21 0.82 2.25
CA GLY A 76 5.63 1.03 2.55
C GLY A 76 6.50 -0.11 2.01
N HIS A 77 7.77 0.19 1.68
CA HIS A 77 8.71 -0.74 1.06
C HIS A 77 9.67 -1.41 2.06
N GLU A 78 9.58 -1.03 3.33
CA GLU A 78 10.33 -1.67 4.39
C GLU A 78 9.85 -3.10 4.65
N TYR A 79 10.77 -4.05 4.74
CA TYR A 79 10.47 -5.47 4.95
C TYR A 79 9.44 -5.70 6.08
N ASN A 80 9.66 -5.09 7.25
CA ASN A 80 8.77 -5.27 8.40
C ASN A 80 7.36 -4.68 8.16
N THR A 81 7.27 -3.58 7.43
CA THR A 81 5.99 -2.96 7.07
C THR A 81 5.21 -3.89 6.15
N VAL A 82 5.84 -4.40 5.09
CA VAL A 82 5.21 -5.33 4.15
C VAL A 82 4.74 -6.60 4.84
N VAL A 83 5.57 -7.20 5.69
CA VAL A 83 5.20 -8.41 6.47
C VAL A 83 3.99 -8.15 7.36
N ASN A 84 3.95 -7.02 8.06
CA ASN A 84 2.82 -6.67 8.93
C ASN A 84 1.54 -6.43 8.13
N ASP A 85 1.64 -5.75 6.98
CA ASP A 85 0.50 -5.48 6.12
C ASP A 85 -0.04 -6.78 5.50
N LEU A 86 0.82 -7.67 5.01
CA LEU A 86 0.45 -8.97 4.48
C LEU A 86 -0.27 -9.84 5.53
N ASN A 87 0.26 -9.94 6.74
CA ASN A 87 -0.38 -10.69 7.81
C ASN A 87 -1.76 -10.10 8.15
N SER A 88 -1.85 -8.78 8.29
CA SER A 88 -3.11 -8.10 8.60
C SER A 88 -4.16 -8.28 7.50
N CYS A 89 -3.74 -8.30 6.23
CA CYS A 89 -4.63 -8.56 5.09
C CYS A 89 -5.08 -10.02 5.04
N ALA A 90 -4.17 -10.97 5.30
CA ALA A 90 -4.49 -12.38 5.31
C ALA A 90 -5.53 -12.76 6.38
N ASP A 91 -5.45 -12.15 7.56
CA ASP A 91 -6.39 -12.38 8.66
C ASP A 91 -7.86 -12.05 8.28
N VAL A 92 -8.04 -11.11 7.38
CA VAL A 92 -9.38 -10.64 6.95
C VAL A 92 -9.77 -11.13 5.55
N LEU A 93 -8.89 -11.83 4.85
CA LEU A 93 -9.16 -12.35 3.51
C LEU A 93 -10.16 -13.50 3.55
N LYS A 94 -11.08 -13.54 2.60
CA LYS A 94 -11.95 -14.71 2.38
C LYS A 94 -11.15 -15.89 1.85
N PHE A 95 -11.71 -17.08 1.98
CA PHE A 95 -11.10 -18.32 1.51
C PHE A 95 -10.67 -18.29 0.02
N ASN A 96 -11.48 -17.66 -0.84
CA ASN A 96 -11.16 -17.48 -2.26
C ASN A 96 -10.72 -16.03 -2.57
N GLY A 97 -10.26 -15.30 -1.56
CA GLY A 97 -9.79 -13.94 -1.73
C GLY A 97 -8.36 -13.88 -2.23
N SER A 98 -7.95 -12.72 -2.74
CA SER A 98 -6.61 -12.49 -3.25
C SER A 98 -6.01 -11.17 -2.79
N ILE A 99 -4.69 -11.15 -2.71
CA ILE A 99 -3.89 -9.95 -2.42
C ILE A 99 -3.01 -9.69 -3.64
N LEU A 100 -3.12 -8.50 -4.24
CA LEU A 100 -2.24 -8.01 -5.28
C LEU A 100 -1.25 -7.03 -4.67
N CYS A 101 0.03 -7.38 -4.65
CA CYS A 101 1.10 -6.53 -4.15
C CYS A 101 1.81 -5.83 -5.31
N ASP A 102 1.97 -4.50 -5.23
CA ASP A 102 2.79 -3.73 -6.17
C ASP A 102 4.28 -3.80 -5.79
N ASP A 103 5.12 -3.34 -6.70
CA ASP A 103 6.57 -3.16 -6.52
C ASP A 103 7.35 -4.43 -6.14
N TYR A 104 6.85 -5.62 -6.54
CA TYR A 104 7.43 -6.90 -6.17
C TYR A 104 8.92 -7.01 -6.48
N ASN A 105 9.36 -6.57 -7.67
CA ASN A 105 10.76 -6.64 -8.09
C ASN A 105 11.38 -5.25 -8.31
N LEU A 106 10.93 -4.26 -7.54
CA LEU A 106 11.48 -2.91 -7.60
C LEU A 106 12.89 -2.88 -7.01
N GLY A 107 13.90 -2.59 -7.84
CA GLY A 107 15.31 -2.63 -7.44
C GLY A 107 15.67 -1.69 -6.28
N SER A 108 14.92 -0.60 -6.10
CA SER A 108 15.08 0.33 -4.96
C SER A 108 14.41 -0.16 -3.67
N ALA A 109 13.61 -1.23 -3.72
CA ALA A 109 12.81 -1.74 -2.61
C ALA A 109 12.95 -3.26 -2.43
N PRO A 110 14.15 -3.82 -2.21
CA PRO A 110 14.37 -5.27 -2.13
C PRO A 110 13.64 -5.91 -0.95
N GLY A 111 13.23 -5.12 0.04
CA GLY A 111 12.45 -5.58 1.19
C GLY A 111 11.07 -6.11 0.82
N VAL A 112 10.44 -5.57 -0.24
CA VAL A 112 9.12 -5.99 -0.70
C VAL A 112 9.15 -7.44 -1.19
N LYS A 113 10.04 -7.74 -2.16
CA LYS A 113 10.19 -9.09 -2.70
C LYS A 113 10.48 -10.10 -1.60
N LYS A 114 11.44 -9.80 -0.73
CA LYS A 114 11.82 -10.69 0.36
C LYS A 114 10.64 -10.99 1.28
N ALA A 115 9.88 -9.97 1.67
CA ALA A 115 8.72 -10.12 2.55
C ALA A 115 7.64 -10.99 1.93
N ILE A 116 7.34 -10.78 0.63
CA ILE A 116 6.33 -11.55 -0.10
C ILE A 116 6.76 -13.02 -0.24
N ASP A 117 7.99 -13.28 -0.67
CA ASP A 117 8.51 -14.64 -0.87
C ASP A 117 8.47 -15.45 0.45
N GLU A 118 8.88 -14.84 1.56
CA GLU A 118 8.85 -15.48 2.87
C GLU A 118 7.43 -15.69 3.38
N PHE A 119 6.54 -14.70 3.21
CA PHE A 119 5.15 -14.79 3.61
C PHE A 119 4.41 -15.94 2.88
N VAL A 120 4.55 -16.01 1.56
CA VAL A 120 3.92 -17.05 0.73
C VAL A 120 4.40 -18.44 1.16
N LYS A 121 5.70 -18.61 1.35
CA LYS A 121 6.30 -19.88 1.77
C LYS A 121 5.84 -20.30 3.16
N THR A 122 5.77 -19.37 4.10
CA THR A 122 5.44 -19.65 5.50
C THR A 122 3.97 -20.01 5.67
N ASN A 123 3.09 -19.34 4.93
CA ASN A 123 1.63 -19.49 5.07
C ASN A 123 1.01 -20.41 4.01
N ASN A 124 1.82 -21.02 3.15
CA ASN A 124 1.38 -21.96 2.10
C ASN A 124 0.36 -21.34 1.11
N PHE A 125 0.50 -20.04 0.84
CA PHE A 125 -0.28 -19.37 -0.20
C PHE A 125 0.29 -19.68 -1.59
N LYS A 126 -0.56 -19.59 -2.61
CA LYS A 126 -0.12 -19.59 -4.00
C LYS A 126 0.30 -18.18 -4.39
N CYS A 127 1.36 -18.06 -5.19
CA CYS A 127 1.81 -16.76 -5.69
C CYS A 127 2.07 -16.84 -7.20
N LYS A 128 1.56 -15.85 -7.93
CA LYS A 128 1.81 -15.67 -9.34
C LYS A 128 2.38 -14.29 -9.59
N ILE A 129 3.54 -14.24 -10.22
CA ILE A 129 4.19 -12.98 -10.60
C ILE A 129 3.66 -12.57 -11.98
N ILE A 130 3.25 -11.32 -12.12
CA ILE A 130 2.60 -10.78 -13.31
C ILE A 130 3.16 -9.41 -13.70
N CYS A 131 2.88 -8.97 -14.93
CA CYS A 131 3.27 -7.66 -15.46
C CYS A 131 4.77 -7.39 -15.33
N GLU A 132 5.60 -8.26 -15.97
CA GLU A 132 7.06 -8.10 -16.01
C GLU A 132 7.67 -7.96 -14.61
N ASP A 133 7.26 -8.84 -13.71
CA ASP A 133 7.71 -8.90 -12.32
C ASP A 133 7.32 -7.68 -11.45
N ARG A 134 6.39 -6.86 -11.91
CA ARG A 134 5.92 -5.72 -11.14
C ARG A 134 5.02 -6.12 -9.98
N PHE A 135 4.09 -7.06 -10.23
CA PHE A 135 3.09 -7.44 -9.23
C PHE A 135 3.24 -8.90 -8.78
N ALA A 136 2.96 -9.14 -7.51
CA ALA A 136 2.74 -10.47 -6.97
C ALA A 136 1.26 -10.65 -6.62
N LEU A 137 0.58 -11.58 -7.28
CA LEU A 137 -0.79 -11.99 -6.97
C LEU A 137 -0.71 -13.20 -6.03
N ILE A 138 -1.22 -13.03 -4.82
CA ILE A 138 -1.24 -14.04 -3.75
C ILE A 138 -2.67 -14.52 -3.57
N GLU A 139 -2.86 -15.84 -3.57
CA GLU A 139 -4.15 -16.51 -3.46
C GLU A 139 -4.11 -17.58 -2.37
N ASN A 140 -5.20 -17.70 -1.64
CA ASN A 140 -5.35 -18.72 -0.58
C ASN A 140 -5.66 -20.11 -1.15
#